data_dd855fb711194e1a38a05a1b0cc33d1f
#
_entry.id   dd855fb711194e1a38a05a1b0cc33d1f
#
_cell.length_a   1.000
_cell.length_b   1.000
_cell.length_c   1.000
_cell.angle_alpha   90.00
_cell.angle_beta   90.00
_cell.angle_gamma   90.00
#
_symmetry.space_group_name_H-M   'P 1'
#
loop_
_entity.id
_entity.type
_entity.pdbx_description
1 polymer ?
#
loop_
_entity_poly.entity_id
_entity_poly.type
_entity_poly.pdbx_seq_one_letter_code
_entity_poly.pdbx_strand_id
1 'polypeptide(L)'
;EEMQLTHTAEHTRAFIKVQDGCNQFCSYCIIPYARGRVRSRKEEDVLAEVRGLAKNGYREVVLTGIHLSSYGLDFDGIKGISAGEAFPHERLLHLIQSIHEIEGIDRIRLGSLEPRIITEDFVKAIASMEKFCPHFHLSLQSGCDTVLKRMNRKYTAEEYYDRVCLLRSYFTHPAITTDVIVGFPGETEDEFEETYKFLEKVGFYEMHI
;
A
#
# COMPACT_ATOMS: atom_id res chain seq x y z
N GLU A 1 4.64 -23.55 5.10
CA GLU A 1 5.98 -23.31 5.68
C GLU A 1 6.22 -21.80 5.71
N GLU A 2 6.59 -21.26 6.88
CA GLU A 2 7.05 -19.89 7.02
C GLU A 2 8.48 -19.80 6.48
N MET A 3 8.65 -18.99 5.42
CA MET A 3 9.98 -18.67 4.91
C MET A 3 10.46 -17.39 5.57
N GLN A 4 11.57 -17.45 6.28
CA GLN A 4 12.24 -16.31 6.90
C GLN A 4 13.42 -15.85 6.06
N LEU A 5 13.53 -14.56 5.83
CA LEU A 5 14.66 -13.94 5.18
C LEU A 5 15.75 -13.67 6.20
N THR A 6 16.91 -14.35 6.07
CA THR A 6 18.04 -14.15 6.99
C THR A 6 19.15 -13.28 6.39
N HIS A 7 19.26 -13.24 5.07
CA HIS A 7 20.25 -12.46 4.35
C HIS A 7 19.83 -12.21 2.90
N THR A 8 20.04 -10.99 2.40
CA THR A 8 19.94 -10.64 0.97
C THR A 8 21.30 -10.12 0.50
N ALA A 9 21.91 -10.80 -0.47
CA ALA A 9 23.31 -10.62 -0.81
C ALA A 9 23.75 -9.26 -1.35
N GLU A 10 22.84 -8.36 -1.73
CA GLU A 10 23.20 -7.10 -2.41
C GLU A 10 22.32 -5.88 -2.05
N HIS A 11 21.45 -5.96 -1.04
CA HIS A 11 20.56 -4.86 -0.71
C HIS A 11 20.81 -4.28 0.68
N THR A 12 20.85 -2.94 0.77
CA THR A 12 20.95 -2.21 2.04
C THR A 12 19.65 -2.22 2.84
N ARG A 13 18.54 -2.71 2.25
CA ARG A 13 17.20 -2.84 2.84
C ARG A 13 16.64 -4.24 2.62
N ALA A 14 15.82 -4.69 3.56
CA ALA A 14 15.14 -5.98 3.50
C ALA A 14 13.65 -5.79 3.13
N PHE A 15 13.17 -6.61 2.20
CA PHE A 15 11.74 -6.66 1.84
C PHE A 15 11.07 -7.79 2.61
N ILE A 16 10.08 -7.45 3.40
CA ILE A 16 9.37 -8.38 4.27
C ILE A 16 7.92 -8.51 3.80
N LYS A 17 7.58 -9.67 3.27
CA LYS A 17 6.21 -9.96 2.87
C LYS A 17 5.39 -10.29 4.10
N VAL A 18 4.44 -9.44 4.43
CA VAL A 18 3.56 -9.60 5.61
C VAL A 18 2.15 -10.05 5.25
N GLN A 19 1.77 -9.96 3.95
CA GLN A 19 0.43 -10.28 3.49
C GLN A 19 0.47 -10.94 2.10
N ASP A 20 -0.43 -11.91 1.83
CA ASP A 20 -0.60 -12.58 0.54
C ASP A 20 -2.09 -12.72 0.19
N GLY A 21 -2.37 -12.94 -1.10
CA GLY A 21 -3.74 -13.01 -1.62
C GLY A 21 -4.47 -11.68 -1.65
N CYS A 22 -5.66 -11.63 -2.28
CA CYS A 22 -6.43 -10.40 -2.42
C CYS A 22 -7.92 -10.70 -2.59
N ASN A 23 -8.78 -9.84 -2.01
CA ASN A 23 -10.24 -9.95 -2.11
C ASN A 23 -10.87 -8.85 -2.99
N GLN A 24 -10.07 -8.03 -3.71
CA GLN A 24 -10.59 -6.88 -4.45
C GLN A 24 -11.25 -7.25 -5.78
N PHE A 25 -10.80 -8.32 -6.45
CA PHE A 25 -11.36 -8.78 -7.73
C PHE A 25 -11.41 -7.69 -8.80
N CYS A 26 -10.34 -6.89 -8.92
CA CYS A 26 -10.21 -5.96 -10.04
C CYS A 26 -10.33 -6.74 -11.36
N SER A 27 -11.05 -6.18 -12.35
CA SER A 27 -11.45 -6.91 -13.56
C SER A 27 -10.29 -7.39 -14.43
N TYR A 28 -9.12 -6.75 -14.31
CA TYR A 28 -7.89 -7.09 -15.03
C TYR A 28 -6.94 -8.00 -14.24
N CYS A 29 -7.29 -8.38 -13.00
CA CYS A 29 -6.33 -8.99 -12.07
C CYS A 29 -6.63 -10.46 -11.81
N ILE A 30 -5.65 -11.34 -12.09
CA ILE A 30 -5.77 -12.79 -11.85
C ILE A 30 -5.44 -13.19 -10.39
N ILE A 31 -4.90 -12.28 -9.59
CA ILE A 31 -4.37 -12.57 -8.26
C ILE A 31 -5.37 -13.29 -7.34
N PRO A 32 -6.65 -12.87 -7.21
CA PRO A 32 -7.60 -13.56 -6.33
C PRO A 32 -7.79 -15.04 -6.67
N TYR A 33 -7.59 -15.40 -7.94
CA TYR A 33 -7.71 -16.77 -8.43
C TYR A 33 -6.39 -17.54 -8.32
N ALA A 34 -5.26 -16.89 -8.61
CA ALA A 34 -3.93 -17.51 -8.60
C ALA A 34 -3.32 -17.61 -7.19
N ARG A 35 -3.50 -16.59 -6.35
CA ARG A 35 -2.95 -16.50 -4.99
C ARG A 35 -3.97 -16.77 -3.90
N GLY A 36 -5.28 -16.77 -4.24
CA GLY A 36 -6.37 -16.96 -3.30
C GLY A 36 -6.71 -15.74 -2.47
N ARG A 37 -7.45 -15.97 -1.39
CA ARG A 37 -7.94 -14.93 -0.49
C ARG A 37 -6.84 -14.33 0.37
N VAL A 38 -7.14 -13.19 0.98
CA VAL A 38 -6.26 -12.50 1.94
C VAL A 38 -5.77 -13.49 3.00
N ARG A 39 -4.47 -13.49 3.21
CA ARG A 39 -3.78 -14.19 4.28
C ARG A 39 -2.69 -13.29 4.82
N SER A 40 -2.74 -13.03 6.10
CA SER A 40 -1.77 -12.18 6.81
C SER A 40 -0.81 -13.06 7.62
N ARG A 41 0.45 -12.66 7.70
CA ARG A 41 1.40 -13.26 8.63
C ARG A 41 1.12 -12.77 10.04
N LYS A 42 1.30 -13.62 11.02
CA LYS A 42 1.19 -13.24 12.42
C LYS A 42 2.24 -12.19 12.75
N GLU A 43 1.85 -11.24 13.56
CA GLU A 43 2.73 -10.14 13.99
C GLU A 43 4.01 -10.66 14.65
N GLU A 44 3.89 -11.64 15.54
CA GLU A 44 5.02 -12.25 16.24
C GLU A 44 6.09 -12.81 15.31
N ASP A 45 5.68 -13.45 14.20
CA ASP A 45 6.59 -14.02 13.20
C ASP A 45 7.29 -12.91 12.40
N VAL A 46 6.55 -11.86 12.03
CA VAL A 46 7.12 -10.69 11.36
C VAL A 46 8.14 -9.97 12.24
N LEU A 47 7.79 -9.74 13.51
CA LEU A 47 8.68 -9.07 14.46
C LEU A 47 9.94 -9.90 14.75
N ALA A 48 9.82 -11.24 14.83
CA ALA A 48 10.97 -12.14 14.99
C ALA A 48 11.93 -12.02 13.80
N GLU A 49 11.40 -11.99 12.56
CA GLU A 49 12.19 -11.81 11.35
C GLU A 49 12.87 -10.43 11.33
N VAL A 50 12.14 -9.34 11.62
CA VAL A 50 12.71 -7.98 11.66
C VAL A 50 13.85 -7.88 12.69
N ARG A 51 13.67 -8.45 13.88
CA ARG A 51 14.75 -8.49 14.90
C ARG A 51 15.97 -9.28 14.42
N GLY A 52 15.76 -10.39 13.70
CA GLY A 52 16.83 -11.16 13.06
C GLY A 52 17.59 -10.33 12.03
N LEU A 53 16.88 -9.62 11.16
CA LEU A 53 17.46 -8.73 10.16
C LEU A 53 18.25 -7.57 10.80
N ALA A 54 17.70 -6.93 11.85
CA ALA A 54 18.39 -5.88 12.58
C ALA A 54 19.73 -6.37 13.18
N LYS A 55 19.73 -7.59 13.77
CA LYS A 55 20.96 -8.24 14.27
C LYS A 55 21.99 -8.51 13.17
N ASN A 56 21.52 -8.78 11.95
CA ASN A 56 22.36 -8.99 10.77
C ASN A 56 22.80 -7.69 10.07
N GLY A 57 22.50 -6.51 10.69
CA GLY A 57 22.97 -5.21 10.22
C GLY A 57 22.05 -4.51 9.22
N TYR A 58 20.85 -5.04 8.94
CA TYR A 58 19.87 -4.32 8.14
C TYR A 58 19.29 -3.15 8.92
N ARG A 59 19.25 -1.98 8.29
CA ARG A 59 18.79 -0.73 8.90
C ARG A 59 17.45 -0.24 8.34
N GLU A 60 17.02 -0.79 7.21
CA GLU A 60 15.78 -0.44 6.54
C GLU A 60 14.96 -1.68 6.22
N VAL A 61 13.66 -1.65 6.52
CA VAL A 61 12.71 -2.68 6.14
C VAL A 61 11.59 -2.09 5.28
N VAL A 62 11.17 -2.86 4.28
CA VAL A 62 10.04 -2.55 3.41
C VAL A 62 8.96 -3.60 3.65
N LEU A 63 7.85 -3.22 4.26
CA LEU A 63 6.70 -4.11 4.43
C LEU A 63 5.96 -4.24 3.10
N THR A 64 5.81 -5.45 2.62
CA THR A 64 5.18 -5.75 1.34
C THR A 64 4.02 -6.72 1.48
N GLY A 65 3.12 -6.67 0.52
CA GLY A 65 2.00 -7.59 0.38
C GLY A 65 1.43 -7.52 -1.02
N ILE A 66 0.59 -8.46 -1.37
CA ILE A 66 -0.20 -8.38 -2.61
C ILE A 66 -1.21 -7.23 -2.53
N HIS A 67 -1.77 -7.02 -1.34
CA HIS A 67 -2.66 -5.90 -1.04
C HIS A 67 -2.45 -5.53 0.43
N LEU A 68 -1.37 -4.79 0.70
CA LEU A 68 -0.90 -4.50 2.05
C LEU A 68 -1.98 -3.87 2.93
N SER A 69 -2.84 -3.02 2.36
CA SER A 69 -3.99 -2.41 3.05
C SER A 69 -5.00 -3.44 3.62
N SER A 70 -4.92 -4.70 3.18
CA SER A 70 -5.75 -5.79 3.73
C SER A 70 -5.08 -6.58 4.85
N TYR A 71 -3.92 -6.14 5.35
CA TYR A 71 -3.25 -6.85 6.44
C TYR A 71 -4.14 -6.92 7.68
N GLY A 72 -4.34 -8.12 8.18
CA GLY A 72 -5.11 -8.40 9.39
C GLY A 72 -6.62 -8.62 9.18
N LEU A 73 -7.17 -8.34 7.98
CA LEU A 73 -8.60 -8.55 7.73
C LEU A 73 -9.05 -10.00 7.98
N ASP A 74 -8.20 -10.95 7.63
CA ASP A 74 -8.46 -12.38 7.84
C ASP A 74 -8.46 -12.78 9.32
N PHE A 75 -7.69 -12.11 10.17
CA PHE A 75 -7.70 -12.31 11.62
C PHE A 75 -9.04 -11.89 12.24
N ASP A 76 -9.64 -10.84 11.71
CA ASP A 76 -10.90 -10.30 12.19
C ASP A 76 -12.12 -10.87 11.44
N GLY A 77 -11.90 -11.86 10.55
CA GLY A 77 -12.96 -12.52 9.77
C GLY A 77 -13.59 -11.63 8.69
N ILE A 78 -12.97 -10.49 8.35
CA ILE A 78 -13.47 -9.52 7.38
C ILE A 78 -13.17 -10.03 5.97
N LYS A 79 -14.23 -10.29 5.19
CA LYS A 79 -14.09 -10.85 3.83
C LYS A 79 -13.95 -9.80 2.73
N GLY A 80 -14.31 -8.55 2.98
CA GLY A 80 -14.24 -7.46 2.02
C GLY A 80 -14.66 -6.14 2.64
N ILE A 81 -14.31 -5.05 1.97
CA ILE A 81 -14.65 -3.67 2.34
C ILE A 81 -15.50 -3.08 1.21
N SER A 82 -16.63 -2.48 1.55
CA SER A 82 -17.55 -1.89 0.60
C SER A 82 -16.95 -0.65 -0.09
N ALA A 83 -17.51 -0.25 -1.22
CA ALA A 83 -17.13 1.01 -1.85
C ALA A 83 -17.47 2.18 -0.93
N GLY A 84 -16.59 3.18 -0.86
CA GLY A 84 -16.72 4.35 0.02
C GLY A 84 -16.34 4.10 1.49
N GLU A 85 -16.12 2.84 1.92
CA GLU A 85 -15.65 2.54 3.26
C GLU A 85 -14.11 2.57 3.33
N ALA A 86 -13.58 3.13 4.41
CA ALA A 86 -12.15 3.07 4.71
C ALA A 86 -11.71 1.63 5.04
N PHE A 87 -10.47 1.30 4.72
CA PHE A 87 -9.88 0.06 5.23
C PHE A 87 -9.59 0.19 6.72
N PRO A 88 -9.92 -0.83 7.53
CA PRO A 88 -9.43 -0.92 8.88
C PRO A 88 -7.89 -0.91 8.84
N HIS A 89 -7.29 0.06 9.51
CA HIS A 89 -5.84 0.26 9.47
C HIS A 89 -5.14 -0.16 10.77
N GLU A 90 -5.89 -0.49 11.80
CA GLU A 90 -5.40 -0.72 13.16
C GLU A 90 -4.36 -1.84 13.21
N ARG A 91 -4.60 -2.95 12.50
CA ARG A 91 -3.68 -4.09 12.47
C ARG A 91 -2.35 -3.74 11.80
N LEU A 92 -2.40 -3.07 10.65
CA LEU A 92 -1.20 -2.64 9.94
C LEU A 92 -0.46 -1.55 10.74
N LEU A 93 -1.20 -0.60 11.30
CA LEU A 93 -0.62 0.47 12.11
C LEU A 93 0.08 -0.10 13.35
N HIS A 94 -0.55 -1.04 14.06
CA HIS A 94 0.06 -1.70 15.21
C HIS A 94 1.35 -2.44 14.83
N LEU A 95 1.36 -3.16 13.71
CA LEU A 95 2.58 -3.80 13.21
C LEU A 95 3.70 -2.77 12.94
N ILE A 96 3.38 -1.64 12.28
CA ILE A 96 4.35 -0.58 12.01
C ILE A 96 4.90 0.00 13.33
N GLN A 97 4.03 0.25 14.32
CA GLN A 97 4.42 0.74 15.63
C GLN A 97 5.35 -0.25 16.36
N SER A 98 5.01 -1.53 16.35
CA SER A 98 5.84 -2.58 16.94
C SER A 98 7.22 -2.68 16.28
N ILE A 99 7.30 -2.50 14.95
CA ILE A 99 8.58 -2.45 14.23
C ILE A 99 9.37 -1.18 14.55
N HIS A 100 8.67 -0.05 14.74
CA HIS A 100 9.29 1.23 15.11
C HIS A 100 10.10 1.12 16.42
N GLU A 101 9.65 0.29 17.37
CA GLU A 101 10.35 0.06 18.63
C GLU A 101 11.57 -0.88 18.51
N ILE A 102 11.79 -1.53 17.37
CA ILE A 102 12.92 -2.45 17.21
C ILE A 102 14.22 -1.65 17.09
N GLU A 103 15.15 -1.92 17.99
CA GLU A 103 16.51 -1.40 17.93
C GLU A 103 17.25 -1.90 16.70
N GLY A 104 18.04 -1.03 16.07
CA GLY A 104 18.81 -1.39 14.87
C GLY A 104 18.07 -1.17 13.55
N ILE A 105 16.76 -0.96 13.56
CA ILE A 105 16.00 -0.48 12.39
C ILE A 105 15.89 1.05 12.46
N ASP A 106 16.32 1.72 11.40
CA ASP A 106 16.30 3.18 11.26
C ASP A 106 15.21 3.67 10.32
N ARG A 107 14.76 2.83 9.38
CA ARG A 107 13.76 3.22 8.36
C ARG A 107 12.75 2.11 8.12
N ILE A 108 11.49 2.54 8.01
CA ILE A 108 10.34 1.69 7.69
C ILE A 108 9.67 2.25 6.45
N ARG A 109 9.51 1.42 5.41
CA ARG A 109 8.73 1.74 4.20
C ARG A 109 7.57 0.78 4.05
N LEU A 110 6.55 1.26 3.36
CA LEU A 110 5.44 0.42 2.91
C LEU A 110 5.53 0.21 1.40
N GLY A 111 5.15 -0.97 0.95
CA GLY A 111 4.84 -1.26 -0.44
C GLY A 111 3.53 -0.59 -0.88
N SER A 112 2.96 -1.09 -1.97
CA SER A 112 1.75 -0.51 -2.57
C SER A 112 0.56 -0.53 -1.61
N LEU A 113 -0.08 0.63 -1.51
CA LEU A 113 -1.27 0.85 -0.69
C LEU A 113 -2.49 1.13 -1.58
N GLU A 114 -3.62 0.70 -1.12
CA GLU A 114 -4.91 1.11 -1.64
C GLU A 114 -5.31 2.43 -0.97
N PRO A 115 -5.80 3.44 -1.72
CA PRO A 115 -5.95 4.81 -1.20
C PRO A 115 -6.88 4.92 0.03
N ARG A 116 -7.89 4.06 0.17
CA ARG A 116 -8.84 4.14 1.28
C ARG A 116 -8.27 3.79 2.66
N ILE A 117 -7.05 3.24 2.75
CA ILE A 117 -6.36 3.09 4.05
C ILE A 117 -5.82 4.43 4.57
N ILE A 118 -5.68 5.41 3.70
CA ILE A 118 -5.17 6.74 4.03
C ILE A 118 -6.27 7.54 4.73
N THR A 119 -6.45 7.27 6.01
CA THR A 119 -7.34 8.00 6.91
C THR A 119 -6.55 9.00 7.73
N GLU A 120 -7.22 10.00 8.32
CA GLU A 120 -6.55 11.01 9.13
C GLU A 120 -5.82 10.39 10.33
N ASP A 121 -6.45 9.44 11.02
CA ASP A 121 -5.85 8.75 12.17
C ASP A 121 -4.60 7.94 11.75
N PHE A 122 -4.67 7.22 10.63
CA PHE A 122 -3.52 6.49 10.10
C PHE A 122 -2.37 7.43 9.75
N VAL A 123 -2.65 8.50 8.98
CA VAL A 123 -1.63 9.45 8.54
C VAL A 123 -1.00 10.18 9.72
N LYS A 124 -1.81 10.64 10.66
CA LYS A 124 -1.34 11.29 11.89
C LYS A 124 -0.41 10.37 12.70
N ALA A 125 -0.77 9.11 12.83
CA ALA A 125 0.03 8.15 13.58
C ALA A 125 1.38 7.89 12.91
N ILE A 126 1.42 7.61 11.60
CA ILE A 126 2.68 7.35 10.89
C ILE A 126 3.54 8.60 10.75
N ALA A 127 2.94 9.79 10.68
CA ALA A 127 3.69 11.05 10.62
C ALA A 127 4.41 11.39 11.94
N SER A 128 3.98 10.82 13.06
CA SER A 128 4.64 10.97 14.35
C SER A 128 5.84 10.02 14.55
N MET A 129 6.07 9.08 13.63
CA MET A 129 7.12 8.06 13.74
C MET A 129 8.38 8.49 12.98
N GLU A 130 9.47 8.77 13.69
CA GLU A 130 10.73 9.24 13.10
C GLU A 130 11.32 8.27 12.07
N LYS A 131 11.13 6.96 12.25
CA LYS A 131 11.65 5.93 11.34
C LYS A 131 10.78 5.72 10.11
N PHE A 132 9.58 6.31 10.05
CA PHE A 132 8.68 6.12 8.91
C PHE A 132 9.12 6.99 7.72
N CYS A 133 9.33 6.35 6.57
CA CYS A 133 9.75 7.06 5.36
C CYS A 133 8.54 7.68 4.65
N PRO A 134 8.56 8.99 4.32
CA PRO A 134 7.47 9.68 3.63
C PRO A 134 7.44 9.35 2.13
N HIS A 135 7.29 8.08 1.81
CA HIS A 135 7.16 7.55 0.45
C HIS A 135 5.91 6.67 0.39
N PHE A 136 5.00 6.99 -0.53
CA PHE A 136 3.70 6.35 -0.65
C PHE A 136 3.46 5.94 -2.10
N HIS A 137 3.45 4.64 -2.35
CA HIS A 137 2.96 4.11 -3.61
C HIS A 137 1.46 3.83 -3.47
N LEU A 138 0.63 4.72 -4.04
CA LEU A 138 -0.83 4.61 -4.01
C LEU A 138 -1.34 4.15 -5.36
N SER A 139 -2.00 2.99 -5.41
CA SER A 139 -2.50 2.39 -6.65
C SER A 139 -3.69 3.18 -7.20
N LEU A 140 -3.47 4.03 -8.22
CA LEU A 140 -4.52 4.81 -8.90
C LEU A 140 -5.21 4.00 -10.00
N GLN A 141 -4.44 3.51 -10.96
CA GLN A 141 -4.82 2.77 -12.17
C GLN A 141 -5.44 3.64 -13.28
N SER A 142 -6.35 4.57 -12.99
CA SER A 142 -6.94 5.56 -13.91
C SER A 142 -7.43 6.78 -13.14
N GLY A 143 -7.40 7.95 -13.75
CA GLY A 143 -7.97 9.19 -13.23
C GLY A 143 -9.42 9.44 -13.67
N CYS A 144 -10.02 8.51 -14.43
CA CYS A 144 -11.41 8.59 -14.89
C CYS A 144 -12.30 7.62 -14.12
N ASP A 145 -13.36 8.11 -13.49
CA ASP A 145 -14.26 7.32 -12.65
C ASP A 145 -14.98 6.23 -13.43
N THR A 146 -15.30 6.47 -14.70
CA THR A 146 -15.94 5.47 -15.57
C THR A 146 -15.00 4.29 -15.83
N VAL A 147 -13.71 4.55 -16.04
CA VAL A 147 -12.67 3.53 -16.19
C VAL A 147 -12.45 2.79 -14.88
N LEU A 148 -12.30 3.50 -13.76
CA LEU A 148 -12.18 2.90 -12.43
C LEU A 148 -13.34 1.95 -12.10
N LYS A 149 -14.56 2.32 -12.46
CA LYS A 149 -15.74 1.46 -12.29
C LYS A 149 -15.66 0.20 -13.15
N ARG A 150 -15.22 0.30 -14.42
CA ARG A 150 -14.98 -0.88 -15.30
C ARG A 150 -13.86 -1.76 -14.75
N MET A 151 -12.84 -1.17 -14.15
CA MET A 151 -11.76 -1.87 -13.44
C MET A 151 -12.20 -2.53 -12.12
N ASN A 152 -13.45 -2.32 -11.69
CA ASN A 152 -13.98 -2.73 -10.39
C ASN A 152 -13.20 -2.12 -9.19
N ARG A 153 -12.67 -0.89 -9.37
CA ARG A 153 -12.09 -0.13 -8.26
C ARG A 153 -13.20 0.42 -7.36
N LYS A 154 -12.90 0.60 -6.08
CA LYS A 154 -13.90 0.93 -5.04
C LYS A 154 -13.74 2.36 -4.50
N TYR A 155 -13.07 3.21 -5.25
CA TYR A 155 -12.86 4.62 -4.97
C TYR A 155 -13.00 5.43 -6.27
N THR A 156 -13.22 6.74 -6.12
CA THR A 156 -13.25 7.71 -7.21
C THR A 156 -11.91 8.44 -7.34
N ALA A 157 -11.71 9.13 -8.45
CA ALA A 157 -10.55 10.00 -8.65
C ALA A 157 -10.52 11.14 -7.61
N GLU A 158 -11.67 11.70 -7.24
CA GLU A 158 -11.77 12.74 -6.21
C GLU A 158 -11.36 12.18 -4.83
N GLU A 159 -11.90 11.05 -4.41
CA GLU A 159 -11.50 10.37 -3.16
C GLU A 159 -10.00 10.09 -3.14
N TYR A 160 -9.42 9.65 -4.26
CA TYR A 160 -7.98 9.45 -4.36
C TYR A 160 -7.21 10.76 -4.16
N TYR A 161 -7.65 11.85 -4.81
CA TYR A 161 -7.00 13.16 -4.69
C TYR A 161 -7.05 13.68 -3.25
N ASP A 162 -8.15 13.50 -2.55
CA ASP A 162 -8.29 13.87 -1.14
C ASP A 162 -7.27 13.13 -0.26
N ARG A 163 -7.00 11.85 -0.54
CA ARG A 163 -5.96 11.07 0.17
C ARG A 163 -4.56 11.60 -0.10
N VAL A 164 -4.28 12.03 -1.33
CA VAL A 164 -3.01 12.69 -1.67
C VAL A 164 -2.87 14.02 -0.92
N CYS A 165 -3.92 14.85 -0.90
CA CYS A 165 -3.93 16.11 -0.16
C CYS A 165 -3.72 15.89 1.34
N LEU A 166 -4.36 14.87 1.90
CA LEU A 166 -4.20 14.50 3.31
C LEU A 166 -2.74 14.14 3.62
N LEU A 167 -2.09 13.30 2.80
CA LEU A 167 -0.67 12.98 2.99
C LEU A 167 0.22 14.23 2.92
N ARG A 168 -0.04 15.12 1.96
CA ARG A 168 0.71 16.38 1.80
C ARG A 168 0.50 17.38 2.93
N SER A 169 -0.60 17.28 3.68
CA SER A 169 -0.85 18.12 4.85
C SER A 169 -0.05 17.70 6.10
N TYR A 170 0.32 16.43 6.19
CA TYR A 170 1.07 15.89 7.34
C TYR A 170 2.57 15.69 7.06
N PHE A 171 2.97 15.50 5.82
CA PHE A 171 4.37 15.26 5.44
C PHE A 171 4.92 16.38 4.58
N THR A 172 6.13 16.82 4.89
CA THR A 172 6.85 17.78 4.05
C THR A 172 7.44 17.06 2.83
N HIS A 173 6.95 17.40 1.64
CA HIS A 173 7.38 16.83 0.35
C HIS A 173 7.35 15.29 0.29
N PRO A 174 6.20 14.62 0.58
CA PRO A 174 6.13 13.17 0.47
C PRO A 174 6.29 12.75 -0.99
N ALA A 175 7.07 11.69 -1.23
CA ALA A 175 7.14 11.06 -2.54
C ALA A 175 5.89 10.21 -2.76
N ILE A 176 4.99 10.67 -3.63
CA ILE A 176 3.77 9.94 -3.99
C ILE A 176 3.97 9.37 -5.39
N THR A 177 3.93 8.04 -5.48
CA THR A 177 4.08 7.30 -6.73
C THR A 177 2.85 6.46 -7.01
N THR A 178 2.65 6.06 -8.27
CA THR A 178 1.48 5.28 -8.67
C THR A 178 1.72 4.42 -9.90
N ASP A 179 0.79 3.50 -10.15
CA ASP A 179 0.65 2.79 -11.43
C ASP A 179 -0.57 3.35 -12.18
N VAL A 180 -0.46 3.43 -13.51
CA VAL A 180 -1.53 3.86 -14.42
C VAL A 180 -1.65 2.86 -15.56
N ILE A 181 -2.87 2.49 -15.92
CA ILE A 181 -3.17 1.64 -17.07
C ILE A 181 -3.83 2.52 -18.13
N VAL A 182 -3.19 2.63 -19.29
CA VAL A 182 -3.75 3.31 -20.48
C VAL A 182 -4.25 2.28 -21.49
N GLY A 183 -5.25 2.63 -22.28
CA GLY A 183 -5.84 1.73 -23.26
C GLY A 183 -6.61 0.57 -22.62
N PHE A 184 -7.19 0.79 -21.45
CA PHE A 184 -8.05 -0.20 -20.82
C PHE A 184 -9.23 -0.57 -21.76
N PRO A 185 -9.67 -1.84 -21.85
CA PRO A 185 -10.73 -2.25 -22.76
C PRO A 185 -11.98 -1.34 -22.69
N GLY A 186 -12.28 -0.68 -23.81
CA GLY A 186 -13.38 0.28 -23.94
C GLY A 186 -13.08 1.69 -23.43
N GLU A 187 -11.84 2.01 -23.11
CA GLU A 187 -11.42 3.39 -22.82
C GLU A 187 -11.52 4.23 -24.07
N THR A 188 -12.19 5.38 -23.97
CA THR A 188 -12.32 6.36 -25.04
C THR A 188 -11.23 7.42 -24.92
N GLU A 189 -11.04 8.21 -25.99
CA GLU A 189 -10.10 9.34 -26.00
C GLU A 189 -10.46 10.36 -24.91
N ASP A 190 -11.74 10.66 -24.71
CA ASP A 190 -12.20 11.59 -23.67
C ASP A 190 -11.87 11.08 -22.26
N GLU A 191 -12.02 9.79 -22.00
CA GLU A 191 -11.68 9.16 -20.72
C GLU A 191 -10.16 9.13 -20.48
N PHE A 192 -9.38 8.91 -21.53
CA PHE A 192 -7.93 9.04 -21.48
C PHE A 192 -7.51 10.47 -21.15
N GLU A 193 -8.10 11.47 -21.82
CA GLU A 193 -7.81 12.88 -21.60
C GLU A 193 -8.22 13.32 -20.17
N GLU A 194 -9.31 12.78 -19.62
CA GLU A 194 -9.69 12.97 -18.21
C GLU A 194 -8.61 12.43 -17.27
N THR A 195 -8.13 11.20 -17.52
CA THR A 195 -7.03 10.61 -16.76
C THR A 195 -5.77 11.46 -16.87
N TYR A 196 -5.38 11.91 -18.05
CA TYR A 196 -4.20 12.75 -18.26
C TYR A 196 -4.25 14.03 -17.44
N LYS A 197 -5.36 14.77 -17.50
CA LYS A 197 -5.57 16.00 -16.70
C LYS A 197 -5.53 15.71 -15.19
N PHE A 198 -6.06 14.58 -14.78
CA PHE A 198 -6.02 14.19 -13.37
C PHE A 198 -4.58 13.92 -12.91
N LEU A 199 -3.76 13.25 -13.71
CA LEU A 199 -2.34 13.01 -13.41
C LEU A 199 -1.56 14.31 -13.26
N GLU A 200 -1.79 15.29 -14.16
CA GLU A 200 -1.20 16.64 -14.05
C GLU A 200 -1.64 17.34 -12.75
N LYS A 201 -2.95 17.28 -12.42
CA LYS A 201 -3.50 17.86 -11.19
C LYS A 201 -2.86 17.28 -9.94
N VAL A 202 -2.64 15.96 -9.90
CA VAL A 202 -2.04 15.29 -8.74
C VAL A 202 -0.56 15.64 -8.61
N GLY A 203 0.19 15.68 -9.69
CA GLY A 203 1.62 15.96 -9.70
C GLY A 203 2.40 14.88 -8.92
N PHE A 204 2.41 13.66 -9.43
CA PHE A 204 3.14 12.53 -8.86
C PHE A 204 4.65 12.74 -8.90
N TYR A 205 5.36 12.13 -7.94
CA TYR A 205 6.81 12.06 -7.96
C TYR A 205 7.31 11.13 -9.08
N GLU A 206 6.64 9.99 -9.26
CA GLU A 206 6.95 8.99 -10.30
C GLU A 206 5.68 8.18 -10.62
N MET A 207 5.56 7.72 -11.85
CA MET A 207 4.45 6.88 -12.32
C MET A 207 5.01 5.74 -13.17
N HIS A 208 4.43 4.55 -13.01
CA HIS A 208 4.59 3.43 -13.93
C HIS A 208 3.36 3.35 -14.83
N ILE A 209 3.58 3.34 -16.16
CA ILE A 209 2.52 3.33 -17.18
C ILE A 209 2.69 2.09 -18.08
#